data_e65dcfec8ee080681b2e88e3afa04ba2
#
_entry.id   e65dcfec8ee080681b2e88e3afa04ba2
#
_cell.length_a   1.000
_cell.length_b   1.000
_cell.length_c   1.000
_cell.angle_alpha   90.00
_cell.angle_beta   90.00
_cell.angle_gamma   90.00
#
_symmetry.space_group_name_H-M   'P 1'
#
loop_
_entity.id
_entity.type
_entity.pdbx_description
1 polymer ?
#
loop_
_entity_poly.entity_id
_entity_poly.type
_entity_poly.pdbx_seq_one_letter_code
_entity_poly.pdbx_strand_id
1 'polypeptide(L)'
;YGQTAPSNKVKVALIGCRSMGYGDLNTFLDYPETECVALCDVDDEWLNKRAADVEKKTGKKVPHLYKDWRRVIDNKDVDVVIIGTPDHWHCLPTVWACQAGKDVYVEKPLSNTIEECNLMEKAARKYNRIVQVGQWQRSDPHWDEAANFLKAGNIGRIRTVKVWAYQDGKPTLPVKPDCDAPAG
;
A
#
# COMPACT_ATOMS: atom_id res chain seq x y z
N TYR A 1 20.70 8.45 20.06
CA TYR A 1 19.55 7.64 19.59
C TYR A 1 20.06 6.20 19.50
N GLY A 2 19.56 5.31 20.41
CA GLY A 2 19.94 3.91 20.43
C GLY A 2 19.40 3.20 19.17
N GLN A 3 20.19 2.27 18.62
CA GLN A 3 19.71 1.42 17.53
C GLN A 3 18.57 0.54 18.05
N THR A 4 17.47 0.47 17.29
CA THR A 4 16.38 -0.45 17.60
C THR A 4 16.90 -1.89 17.52
N ALA A 5 16.68 -2.66 18.60
CA ALA A 5 17.11 -4.05 18.63
C ALA A 5 16.47 -4.83 17.45
N PRO A 6 17.19 -5.79 16.83
CA PRO A 6 16.64 -6.57 15.72
C PRO A 6 15.31 -7.25 16.04
N SER A 7 15.08 -7.65 17.28
CA SER A 7 13.83 -8.24 17.77
C SER A 7 12.64 -7.26 17.80
N ASN A 8 12.91 -5.96 17.73
CA ASN A 8 11.88 -4.91 17.79
C ASN A 8 11.60 -4.29 16.41
N LYS A 9 12.12 -4.90 15.34
CA LYS A 9 11.85 -4.47 13.97
C LYS A 9 10.52 -4.99 13.49
N VAL A 10 9.76 -4.11 12.81
CA VAL A 10 8.58 -4.49 12.04
C VAL A 10 9.05 -4.88 10.64
N LYS A 11 8.85 -6.14 10.29
CA LYS A 11 9.27 -6.69 9.00
C LYS A 11 8.17 -6.49 7.97
N VAL A 12 8.46 -5.67 6.98
CA VAL A 12 7.48 -5.31 5.93
C VAL A 12 7.78 -6.01 4.61
N ALA A 13 6.73 -6.32 3.88
CA ALA A 13 6.82 -6.81 2.50
C ALA A 13 5.96 -5.96 1.58
N LEU A 14 6.38 -5.80 0.32
CA LEU A 14 5.64 -5.09 -0.71
C LEU A 14 5.15 -6.06 -1.78
N ILE A 15 3.87 -5.97 -2.13
CA ILE A 15 3.24 -6.60 -3.30
C ILE A 15 2.82 -5.50 -4.26
N GLY A 16 3.39 -5.51 -5.48
CA GLY A 16 3.21 -4.43 -6.46
C GLY A 16 4.29 -3.34 -6.31
N CYS A 17 5.39 -3.50 -7.04
CA CYS A 17 6.62 -2.73 -6.85
C CYS A 17 6.69 -1.42 -7.65
N ARG A 18 5.63 -1.07 -8.40
CA ARG A 18 5.62 0.16 -9.20
C ARG A 18 5.13 1.36 -8.39
N SER A 19 5.34 2.55 -8.94
CA SER A 19 4.73 3.84 -8.56
C SER A 19 4.39 3.98 -7.07
N MET A 20 3.10 3.98 -6.74
CA MET A 20 2.61 4.21 -5.36
C MET A 20 3.08 3.14 -4.39
N GLY A 21 2.99 1.86 -4.74
CA GLY A 21 3.43 0.79 -3.83
C GLY A 21 4.86 0.96 -3.36
N TYR A 22 5.78 1.33 -4.27
CA TYR A 22 7.14 1.64 -3.84
C TYR A 22 7.24 2.95 -3.06
N GLY A 23 6.41 3.95 -3.37
CA GLY A 23 6.31 5.19 -2.59
C GLY A 23 5.95 4.91 -1.13
N ASP A 24 4.95 4.05 -0.92
CA ASP A 24 4.53 3.63 0.41
C ASP A 24 5.66 2.91 1.15
N LEU A 25 6.25 1.88 0.53
CA LEU A 25 7.39 1.19 1.12
C LEU A 25 8.52 2.15 1.47
N ASN A 26 8.83 3.09 0.58
CA ASN A 26 9.90 4.07 0.80
C ASN A 26 9.62 4.93 2.05
N THR A 27 8.37 5.30 2.29
CA THR A 27 7.94 6.01 3.50
C THR A 27 8.06 5.14 4.75
N PHE A 28 7.66 3.87 4.68
CA PHE A 28 7.87 2.93 5.79
C PHE A 28 9.34 2.81 6.16
N LEU A 29 10.24 2.81 5.17
CA LEU A 29 11.68 2.70 5.39
C LEU A 29 12.34 3.97 5.95
N ASP A 30 11.63 5.08 6.09
CA ASP A 30 12.10 6.26 6.82
C ASP A 30 12.06 6.05 8.34
N TYR A 31 11.32 5.05 8.80
CA TYR A 31 11.24 4.68 10.22
C TYR A 31 12.29 3.61 10.57
N PRO A 32 13.16 3.89 11.55
CA PRO A 32 14.26 2.98 11.90
C PRO A 32 13.78 1.63 12.44
N GLU A 33 12.51 1.53 12.85
CA GLU A 33 11.88 0.30 13.33
C GLU A 33 11.47 -0.64 12.21
N THR A 34 11.45 -0.19 10.94
CA THR A 34 11.01 -1.03 9.81
C THR A 34 12.18 -1.68 9.08
N GLU A 35 11.92 -2.86 8.52
CA GLU A 35 12.86 -3.58 7.68
C GLU A 35 12.12 -4.27 6.53
N CYS A 36 12.52 -3.98 5.28
CA CYS A 36 11.96 -4.68 4.13
C CYS A 36 12.58 -6.06 4.00
N VAL A 37 11.75 -7.10 4.13
CA VAL A 37 12.20 -8.51 4.05
C VAL A 37 11.74 -9.22 2.79
N ALA A 38 10.76 -8.70 2.07
CA ALA A 38 10.31 -9.29 0.81
C ALA A 38 9.75 -8.23 -0.15
N LEU A 39 9.98 -8.47 -1.44
CA LEU A 39 9.33 -7.76 -2.54
C LEU A 39 8.66 -8.76 -3.47
N CYS A 40 7.53 -8.38 -4.05
CA CYS A 40 6.79 -9.19 -5.00
C CYS A 40 6.25 -8.35 -6.15
N ASP A 41 6.61 -8.73 -7.36
CA ASP A 41 6.03 -8.20 -8.59
C ASP A 41 6.09 -9.26 -9.69
N VAL A 42 5.16 -9.24 -10.62
CA VAL A 42 5.17 -10.12 -11.80
C VAL A 42 6.20 -9.69 -12.85
N ASP A 43 6.65 -8.44 -12.77
CA ASP A 43 7.62 -7.83 -13.68
C ASP A 43 9.02 -7.86 -13.04
N ASP A 44 9.91 -8.65 -13.64
CA ASP A 44 11.29 -8.82 -13.14
C ASP A 44 12.11 -7.53 -13.17
N GLU A 45 11.88 -6.66 -14.14
CA GLU A 45 12.62 -5.40 -14.25
C GLU A 45 12.31 -4.51 -13.03
N TRP A 46 11.02 -4.34 -12.70
CA TRP A 46 10.62 -3.53 -11.55
C TRP A 46 11.00 -4.19 -10.22
N LEU A 47 10.86 -5.50 -10.12
CA LEU A 47 11.24 -6.25 -8.91
C LEU A 47 12.72 -6.05 -8.58
N ASN A 48 13.60 -6.28 -9.55
CA ASN A 48 15.05 -6.14 -9.38
C ASN A 48 15.47 -4.67 -9.15
N LYS A 49 14.85 -3.73 -9.88
CA LYS A 49 15.10 -2.30 -9.67
C LYS A 49 14.79 -1.88 -8.24
N ARG A 50 13.64 -2.28 -7.71
CA ARG A 50 13.25 -1.91 -6.35
C ARG A 50 14.06 -2.60 -5.27
N ALA A 51 14.52 -3.82 -5.52
CA ALA A 51 15.48 -4.47 -4.63
C ALA A 51 16.77 -3.66 -4.52
N ALA A 52 17.29 -3.16 -5.64
CA ALA A 52 18.47 -2.29 -5.65
C ALA A 52 18.21 -0.92 -4.98
N ASP A 53 17.02 -0.33 -5.20
CA ASP A 53 16.64 0.94 -4.57
C ASP A 53 16.56 0.80 -3.03
N VAL A 54 16.00 -0.31 -2.53
CA VAL A 54 15.94 -0.61 -1.08
C VAL A 54 17.35 -0.82 -0.53
N GLU A 55 18.19 -1.60 -1.21
CA GLU A 55 19.58 -1.80 -0.78
C GLU A 55 20.35 -0.48 -0.71
N LYS A 56 20.19 0.37 -1.71
CA LYS A 56 20.82 1.71 -1.73
C LYS A 56 20.35 2.60 -0.56
N LYS A 57 19.06 2.56 -0.22
CA LYS A 57 18.49 3.35 0.87
C LYS A 57 18.89 2.85 2.24
N THR A 58 18.85 1.54 2.45
CA THR A 58 18.98 0.92 3.77
C THR A 58 20.34 0.32 4.07
N GLY A 59 21.16 0.13 3.06
CA GLY A 59 22.42 -0.61 3.15
C GLY A 59 22.25 -2.13 3.27
N LYS A 60 21.01 -2.63 3.14
CA LYS A 60 20.69 -4.06 3.30
C LYS A 60 20.00 -4.61 2.06
N LYS A 61 20.40 -5.81 1.65
CA LYS A 61 19.71 -6.54 0.58
C LYS A 61 18.37 -7.04 1.07
N VAL A 62 17.35 -6.99 0.19
CA VAL A 62 16.08 -7.64 0.43
C VAL A 62 16.26 -9.16 0.29
N PRO A 63 15.99 -9.94 1.35
CA PRO A 63 16.32 -11.37 1.32
C PRO A 63 15.43 -12.20 0.40
N HIS A 64 14.19 -11.74 0.14
CA HIS A 64 13.23 -12.51 -0.65
C HIS A 64 12.62 -11.69 -1.78
N LEU A 65 12.77 -12.18 -3.01
CA LEU A 65 12.12 -11.64 -4.21
C LEU A 65 11.16 -12.69 -4.76
N TYR A 66 9.90 -12.33 -4.89
CA TYR A 66 8.84 -13.26 -5.32
C TYR A 66 8.10 -12.75 -6.55
N LYS A 67 7.65 -13.66 -7.39
CA LYS A 67 6.74 -13.38 -8.50
C LYS A 67 5.28 -13.67 -8.16
N ASP A 68 5.08 -14.51 -7.16
CA ASP A 68 3.76 -14.90 -6.66
C ASP A 68 3.55 -14.32 -5.26
N TRP A 69 2.57 -13.47 -5.12
CA TRP A 69 2.25 -12.79 -3.86
C TRP A 69 1.89 -13.76 -2.73
N ARG A 70 1.40 -14.97 -3.04
CA ARG A 70 1.12 -16.01 -2.04
C ARG A 70 2.35 -16.40 -1.25
N ARG A 71 3.52 -16.35 -1.89
CA ARG A 71 4.79 -16.61 -1.21
C ARG A 71 5.15 -15.54 -0.19
N VAL A 72 4.68 -14.30 -0.38
CA VAL A 72 4.79 -13.24 0.63
C VAL A 72 3.93 -13.58 1.84
N ILE A 73 2.69 -14.04 1.60
CA ILE A 73 1.76 -14.41 2.66
C ILE A 73 2.27 -15.61 3.47
N ASP A 74 2.85 -16.60 2.80
CA ASP A 74 3.40 -17.81 3.44
C ASP A 74 4.69 -17.53 4.24
N ASN A 75 5.37 -16.42 3.96
CA ASN A 75 6.62 -16.07 4.64
C ASN A 75 6.36 -15.66 6.10
N LYS A 76 6.89 -16.44 7.04
CA LYS A 76 6.70 -16.25 8.49
C LYS A 76 7.46 -15.03 9.03
N ASP A 77 8.43 -14.53 8.29
CA ASP A 77 9.21 -13.35 8.68
C ASP A 77 8.51 -12.02 8.35
N VAL A 78 7.37 -12.03 7.68
CA VAL A 78 6.61 -10.84 7.33
C VAL A 78 5.57 -10.54 8.40
N ASP A 79 5.62 -9.35 8.99
CA ASP A 79 4.64 -8.85 9.95
C ASP A 79 3.55 -8.02 9.24
N VAL A 80 3.95 -7.17 8.30
CA VAL A 80 3.06 -6.24 7.59
C VAL A 80 3.22 -6.40 6.08
N VAL A 81 2.10 -6.46 5.37
CA VAL A 81 2.06 -6.49 3.91
C VAL A 81 1.58 -5.16 3.36
N ILE A 82 2.39 -4.52 2.53
CA ILE A 82 2.02 -3.33 1.75
C ILE A 82 1.51 -3.80 0.39
N ILE A 83 0.28 -3.43 0.03
CA ILE A 83 -0.37 -3.83 -1.22
C ILE A 83 -0.53 -2.60 -2.11
N GLY A 84 0.32 -2.47 -3.11
CA GLY A 84 0.34 -1.40 -4.11
C GLY A 84 0.07 -1.90 -5.53
N THR A 85 -0.69 -2.99 -5.65
CA THR A 85 -1.14 -3.57 -6.92
C THR A 85 -2.23 -2.70 -7.58
N PRO A 86 -2.66 -2.97 -8.82
CA PRO A 86 -3.93 -2.46 -9.33
C PRO A 86 -5.10 -2.88 -8.42
N ASP A 87 -6.14 -2.03 -8.37
CA ASP A 87 -7.27 -2.11 -7.43
C ASP A 87 -8.02 -3.46 -7.41
N HIS A 88 -8.14 -4.12 -8.57
CA HIS A 88 -8.76 -5.46 -8.68
C HIS A 88 -7.93 -6.59 -8.00
N TRP A 89 -6.71 -6.29 -7.57
CA TRP A 89 -5.86 -7.19 -6.77
C TRP A 89 -5.72 -6.77 -5.31
N HIS A 90 -6.51 -5.81 -4.81
CA HIS A 90 -6.42 -5.38 -3.41
C HIS A 90 -7.09 -6.37 -2.45
N CYS A 91 -8.27 -6.87 -2.82
CA CYS A 91 -9.08 -7.68 -1.92
C CYS A 91 -8.43 -9.01 -1.54
N LEU A 92 -8.07 -9.81 -2.53
CA LEU A 92 -7.62 -11.18 -2.30
C LEU A 92 -6.35 -11.26 -1.43
N PRO A 93 -5.27 -10.53 -1.74
CA PRO A 93 -4.08 -10.50 -0.89
C PRO A 93 -4.35 -9.97 0.52
N THR A 94 -5.22 -8.96 0.68
CA THR A 94 -5.59 -8.42 2.00
C THR A 94 -6.28 -9.47 2.85
N VAL A 95 -7.28 -10.15 2.31
CA VAL A 95 -8.00 -11.21 3.04
C VAL A 95 -7.06 -12.32 3.46
N TRP A 96 -6.17 -12.78 2.57
CA TRP A 96 -5.22 -13.84 2.87
C TRP A 96 -4.13 -13.40 3.85
N ALA A 97 -3.68 -12.15 3.78
CA ALA A 97 -2.75 -11.60 4.77
C ALA A 97 -3.37 -11.60 6.18
N CYS A 98 -4.62 -11.13 6.31
CA CYS A 98 -5.37 -11.19 7.57
C CYS A 98 -5.50 -12.62 8.09
N GLN A 99 -5.84 -13.58 7.22
CA GLN A 99 -5.92 -15.02 7.58
C GLN A 99 -4.59 -15.57 8.07
N ALA A 100 -3.49 -15.11 7.49
CA ALA A 100 -2.14 -15.52 7.87
C ALA A 100 -1.59 -14.76 9.10
N GLY A 101 -2.41 -13.92 9.74
CA GLY A 101 -2.04 -13.17 10.94
C GLY A 101 -1.17 -11.94 10.69
N LYS A 102 -1.13 -11.42 9.45
CA LYS A 102 -0.36 -10.23 9.08
C LYS A 102 -1.23 -9.00 9.07
N ASP A 103 -0.65 -7.86 9.44
CA ASP A 103 -1.27 -6.56 9.27
C ASP A 103 -1.08 -6.06 7.83
N VAL A 104 -1.91 -5.12 7.39
CA VAL A 104 -1.95 -4.71 5.99
C VAL A 104 -2.02 -3.20 5.85
N TYR A 105 -1.21 -2.66 4.96
CA TYR A 105 -1.42 -1.37 4.34
C TYR A 105 -1.82 -1.59 2.88
N VAL A 106 -3.00 -1.16 2.47
CA VAL A 106 -3.51 -1.34 1.11
C VAL A 106 -3.80 0.00 0.46
N GLU A 107 -3.32 0.19 -0.78
CA GLU A 107 -3.53 1.42 -1.52
C GLU A 107 -5.01 1.68 -1.86
N LYS A 108 -5.28 2.95 -2.13
CA LYS A 108 -6.61 3.40 -2.60
C LYS A 108 -6.77 3.12 -4.11
N PRO A 109 -8.02 2.92 -4.59
CA PRO A 109 -9.25 2.66 -3.84
C PRO A 109 -9.16 1.33 -3.09
N LEU A 110 -9.91 1.16 -2.00
CA LEU A 110 -9.80 -0.04 -1.16
C LEU A 110 -9.99 -1.32 -1.96
N SER A 111 -10.95 -1.34 -2.87
CA SER A 111 -11.16 -2.44 -3.80
C SER A 111 -12.00 -2.01 -5.00
N ASN A 112 -12.24 -2.94 -5.92
CA ASN A 112 -12.96 -2.72 -7.16
C ASN A 112 -14.49 -2.77 -6.99
N THR A 113 -14.99 -3.45 -5.95
CA THR A 113 -16.43 -3.55 -5.62
C THR A 113 -16.70 -3.32 -4.14
N ILE A 114 -17.96 -2.98 -3.80
CA ILE A 114 -18.39 -2.80 -2.42
C ILE A 114 -18.36 -4.14 -1.66
N GLU A 115 -18.69 -5.24 -2.34
CA GLU A 115 -18.64 -6.58 -1.77
C GLU A 115 -17.23 -6.95 -1.33
N GLU A 116 -16.23 -6.67 -2.14
CA GLU A 116 -14.83 -6.89 -1.79
C GLU A 116 -14.39 -6.02 -0.61
N CYS A 117 -14.79 -4.75 -0.57
CA CYS A 117 -14.54 -3.88 0.59
C CYS A 117 -15.11 -4.48 1.88
N ASN A 118 -16.35 -4.99 1.82
CA ASN A 118 -16.99 -5.65 2.96
C ASN A 118 -16.27 -6.94 3.38
N LEU A 119 -15.73 -7.70 2.42
CA LEU A 119 -14.93 -8.91 2.71
C LEU A 119 -13.63 -8.56 3.42
N MET A 120 -12.95 -7.51 2.98
CA MET A 120 -11.70 -7.02 3.59
C MET A 120 -11.94 -6.56 5.03
N GLU A 121 -13.00 -5.76 5.27
CA GLU A 121 -13.38 -5.33 6.61
C GLU A 121 -13.69 -6.53 7.53
N LYS A 122 -14.51 -7.47 7.05
CA LYS A 122 -14.84 -8.69 7.80
C LYS A 122 -13.60 -9.52 8.12
N ALA A 123 -12.65 -9.63 7.18
CA ALA A 123 -11.40 -10.36 7.41
C ALA A 123 -10.55 -9.67 8.48
N ALA A 124 -10.35 -8.35 8.39
CA ALA A 124 -9.63 -7.59 9.39
C ALA A 124 -10.18 -7.80 10.79
N ARG A 125 -11.50 -7.67 10.96
CA ARG A 125 -12.20 -7.88 12.24
C ARG A 125 -12.11 -9.35 12.72
N LYS A 126 -12.40 -10.30 11.82
CA LYS A 126 -12.40 -11.74 12.16
C LYS A 126 -11.05 -12.24 12.66
N TYR A 127 -9.97 -11.79 12.03
CA TYR A 127 -8.62 -12.23 12.36
C TYR A 127 -7.87 -11.26 13.29
N ASN A 128 -8.58 -10.22 13.77
CA ASN A 128 -8.03 -9.18 14.65
C ASN A 128 -6.72 -8.59 14.08
N ARG A 129 -6.76 -8.15 12.81
CA ARG A 129 -5.63 -7.53 12.13
C ARG A 129 -5.87 -6.06 11.91
N ILE A 130 -4.77 -5.30 11.91
CA ILE A 130 -4.79 -3.88 11.54
C ILE A 130 -4.74 -3.80 10.01
N VAL A 131 -5.74 -3.16 9.42
CA VAL A 131 -5.78 -2.87 7.99
C VAL A 131 -5.93 -1.36 7.80
N GLN A 132 -4.90 -0.73 7.25
CA GLN A 132 -4.89 0.68 6.92
C GLN A 132 -5.06 0.87 5.41
N VAL A 133 -6.02 1.70 5.01
CA VAL A 133 -6.20 2.12 3.62
C VAL A 133 -5.34 3.34 3.31
N GLY A 134 -4.67 3.36 2.17
CA GLY A 134 -3.76 4.41 1.72
C GLY A 134 -4.41 5.75 1.37
N GLN A 135 -5.29 6.25 2.20
CA GLN A 135 -5.95 7.54 2.10
C GLN A 135 -5.06 8.65 2.68
N TRP A 136 -3.81 8.72 2.24
CA TRP A 136 -2.75 9.54 2.83
C TRP A 136 -3.10 11.03 2.95
N GLN A 137 -3.89 11.59 2.03
CA GLN A 137 -4.34 12.98 2.13
C GLN A 137 -5.17 13.26 3.38
N ARG A 138 -5.84 12.27 3.95
CA ARG A 138 -6.60 12.43 5.20
C ARG A 138 -5.71 12.64 6.43
N SER A 139 -4.43 12.32 6.32
CA SER A 139 -3.43 12.51 7.37
C SER A 139 -2.62 13.79 7.18
N ASP A 140 -2.91 14.58 6.15
CA ASP A 140 -2.20 15.82 5.87
C ASP A 140 -2.77 16.96 6.74
N PRO A 141 -1.91 17.70 7.46
CA PRO A 141 -2.31 18.73 8.42
C PRO A 141 -3.30 19.77 7.88
N HIS A 142 -3.19 20.15 6.61
CA HIS A 142 -4.10 21.15 6.03
C HIS A 142 -5.56 20.68 5.97
N TRP A 143 -5.81 19.37 5.87
CA TRP A 143 -7.17 18.83 5.95
C TRP A 143 -7.74 18.88 7.35
N ASP A 144 -6.91 18.64 8.37
CA ASP A 144 -7.32 18.78 9.77
C ASP A 144 -7.61 20.25 10.09
N GLU A 145 -6.78 21.18 9.61
CA GLU A 145 -7.02 22.62 9.75
C GLU A 145 -8.35 23.03 9.11
N ALA A 146 -8.61 22.62 7.86
CA ALA A 146 -9.84 22.89 7.16
C ALA A 146 -11.07 22.30 7.90
N ALA A 147 -10.97 21.06 8.36
CA ALA A 147 -12.03 20.40 9.13
C ALA A 147 -12.33 21.14 10.45
N ASN A 148 -11.30 21.56 11.17
CA ASN A 148 -11.44 22.30 12.42
C ASN A 148 -12.05 23.68 12.17
N PHE A 149 -11.64 24.38 11.10
CA PHE A 149 -12.22 25.64 10.69
C PHE A 149 -13.74 25.54 10.43
N LEU A 150 -14.16 24.48 9.72
CA LEU A 150 -15.58 24.20 9.47
C LEU A 150 -16.35 23.86 10.74
N LYS A 151 -15.79 22.98 11.59
CA LYS A 151 -16.39 22.57 12.87
C LYS A 151 -16.56 23.75 13.84
N ALA A 152 -15.68 24.72 13.80
CA ALA A 152 -15.77 25.95 14.59
C ALA A 152 -16.89 26.89 14.14
N GLY A 153 -17.59 26.56 13.04
CA GLY A 153 -18.72 27.36 12.55
C GLY A 153 -18.31 28.63 11.77
N ASN A 154 -17.06 28.76 11.39
CA ASN A 154 -16.52 29.99 10.76
C ASN A 154 -17.20 30.36 9.43
N ILE A 155 -17.84 29.40 8.75
CA ILE A 155 -18.63 29.67 7.52
C ILE A 155 -20.14 29.68 7.77
N GLY A 156 -20.55 29.62 9.06
CA GLY A 156 -21.95 29.55 9.45
C GLY A 156 -22.64 28.24 9.05
N ARG A 157 -23.96 28.27 8.85
CA ARG A 157 -24.73 27.09 8.47
C ARG A 157 -24.45 26.66 7.05
N ILE A 158 -23.89 25.46 6.87
CA ILE A 158 -23.67 24.86 5.55
C ILE A 158 -25.03 24.52 4.93
N ARG A 159 -25.33 25.10 3.78
CA ARG A 159 -26.59 24.87 3.03
C ARG A 159 -26.35 24.00 1.79
N THR A 160 -25.18 24.11 1.19
CA THR A 160 -24.86 23.42 -0.06
C THR A 160 -23.40 23.03 -0.03
N VAL A 161 -23.11 21.79 -0.46
CA VAL A 161 -21.76 21.30 -0.71
C VAL A 161 -21.68 20.91 -2.18
N LYS A 162 -20.71 21.48 -2.90
CA LYS A 162 -20.42 21.09 -4.29
C LYS A 162 -19.08 20.36 -4.31
N VAL A 163 -19.07 19.17 -4.90
CA VAL A 163 -17.86 18.36 -5.07
C VAL A 163 -17.63 18.14 -6.56
N TRP A 164 -16.44 18.40 -7.02
CA TRP A 164 -16.03 18.09 -8.39
C TRP A 164 -14.60 17.59 -8.40
N ALA A 165 -14.30 16.67 -9.32
CA ALA A 165 -12.96 16.24 -9.61
C ALA A 165 -12.51 16.95 -10.89
N TYR A 166 -11.39 17.65 -10.82
CA TYR A 166 -10.74 18.19 -11.98
C TYR A 166 -9.90 17.07 -12.59
N GLN A 167 -10.44 16.45 -13.63
CA GLN A 167 -9.64 15.56 -14.45
C GLN A 167 -9.18 16.36 -15.67
N ASP A 168 -7.90 16.69 -15.70
CA ASP A 168 -7.30 17.12 -16.94
C ASP A 168 -7.61 16.08 -18.01
N GLY A 169 -8.26 16.52 -19.08
CA GLY A 169 -8.49 15.68 -20.25
C GLY A 169 -7.16 15.32 -20.87
N LYS A 170 -6.43 14.42 -20.24
CA LYS A 170 -5.36 13.73 -20.95
C LYS A 170 -6.03 13.08 -22.14
N PRO A 171 -5.59 13.38 -23.38
CA PRO A 171 -6.10 12.68 -24.51
C PRO A 171 -6.01 11.20 -24.19
N THR A 172 -7.10 10.48 -24.41
CA THR A 172 -7.10 9.02 -24.30
C THR A 172 -5.87 8.52 -25.02
N LEU A 173 -4.91 8.01 -24.25
CA LEU A 173 -3.73 7.42 -24.84
C LEU A 173 -4.23 6.35 -25.80
N PRO A 174 -3.76 6.33 -27.06
CA PRO A 174 -4.18 5.31 -27.99
C PRO A 174 -3.96 3.96 -27.30
N VAL A 175 -4.99 3.10 -27.40
CA VAL A 175 -4.88 1.72 -26.93
C VAL A 175 -3.64 1.14 -27.59
N LYS A 176 -2.66 0.76 -26.80
CA LYS A 176 -1.48 0.10 -27.34
C LYS A 176 -1.94 -1.20 -28.00
N PRO A 177 -1.36 -1.58 -29.15
CA PRO A 177 -1.64 -2.88 -29.71
C PRO A 177 -1.34 -3.97 -28.67
N ASP A 178 -2.08 -5.06 -28.77
CA ASP A 178 -1.80 -6.24 -27.96
C ASP A 178 -0.31 -6.61 -28.09
N CYS A 179 0.31 -6.87 -26.98
CA CYS A 179 1.70 -7.32 -26.91
C CYS A 179 1.76 -8.61 -26.12
N ASP A 180 2.80 -9.38 -26.36
CA ASP A 180 3.08 -10.56 -25.54
C ASP A 180 3.23 -10.17 -24.07
N ALA A 181 2.89 -11.11 -23.16
CA ALA A 181 3.16 -10.91 -21.76
C ALA A 181 4.67 -10.63 -21.54
N PRO A 182 5.04 -9.75 -20.60
CA PRO A 182 6.44 -9.54 -20.25
C PRO A 182 7.10 -10.89 -19.97
N ALA A 183 8.29 -11.08 -20.52
CA ALA A 183 9.10 -12.24 -20.17
C ALA A 183 9.39 -12.19 -18.67
N GLY A 184 8.89 -13.17 -17.96
CA GLY A 184 9.01 -13.30 -16.53
C GLY A 184 9.80 -14.51 -16.12
#